data_501a518b27d8570b408a85887e6715fc
#
_entry.id   501a518b27d8570b408a85887e6715fc
#
_cell.length_a   1.000
_cell.length_b   1.000
_cell.length_c   1.000
_cell.angle_alpha   90.00
_cell.angle_beta   90.00
_cell.angle_gamma   90.00
#
_symmetry.space_group_name_H-M   'P 1'
#
loop_
_entity.id
_entity.type
_entity.pdbx_description
1 polymer ?
#
loop_
_entity_poly.entity_id
_entity_poly.type
_entity_poly.pdbx_seq_one_letter_code
_entity_poly.pdbx_strand_id
1 'polypeptide(L)'
;MLSKEADKFLTEFRLEMMAHGKQDEAIDDMEAELEDHLIQAEQDGKSLEDVTGGSVKEYIKNISGEMPRVNNIQKYVALFIIYLAGILTVPNLISGDFEWTLANLLYYVEIIVLGPLLIYQAFKFILINFASFKSEKIELKGMVLIFVFSFLFMGLLVGSIFLVRSYPIITFFELDPSVNITIGFILLAILVIGTLVMKQWFYTILALILAAPEIIAQVFTNDGPQSESYLIISSVGLLLGVIILFIGSRIAMKAKK
;
A
#
# COMPACT_ATOMS: atom_id res chain seq x y z
N MET A 1 -5.01 29.79 -17.65
CA MET A 1 -5.39 28.37 -17.44
C MET A 1 -4.21 27.56 -17.93
N LEU A 2 -3.66 26.68 -17.12
CA LEU A 2 -2.49 25.87 -17.52
C LEU A 2 -2.81 24.97 -18.72
N SER A 3 -1.85 24.79 -19.62
CA SER A 3 -1.93 23.79 -20.68
C SER A 3 -1.97 22.37 -20.10
N LYS A 4 -2.43 21.41 -20.91
CA LYS A 4 -2.38 19.98 -20.49
C LYS A 4 -0.96 19.48 -20.21
N GLU A 5 0.01 20.03 -20.90
CA GLU A 5 1.42 19.65 -20.73
C GLU A 5 1.98 20.17 -19.41
N ALA A 6 1.67 21.41 -19.05
CA ALA A 6 2.05 21.99 -17.77
C ALA A 6 1.34 21.30 -16.59
N ASP A 7 0.05 20.99 -16.71
CA ASP A 7 -0.72 20.25 -15.71
C ASP A 7 -0.13 18.83 -15.47
N LYS A 8 0.23 18.15 -16.56
CA LYS A 8 0.91 16.86 -16.51
C LYS A 8 2.29 16.94 -15.84
N PHE A 9 3.06 17.97 -16.16
CA PHE A 9 4.37 18.21 -15.58
C PHE A 9 4.29 18.40 -14.05
N LEU A 10 3.35 19.21 -13.55
CA LEU A 10 3.16 19.41 -12.12
C LEU A 10 2.77 18.11 -11.42
N THR A 11 1.89 17.31 -12.03
CA THR A 11 1.54 15.97 -11.51
C THR A 11 2.78 15.07 -11.44
N GLU A 12 3.61 15.05 -12.49
CA GLU A 12 4.84 14.24 -12.51
C GLU A 12 5.84 14.72 -11.47
N PHE A 13 6.02 16.04 -11.34
CA PHE A 13 6.88 16.65 -10.34
C PHE A 13 6.49 16.20 -8.93
N ARG A 14 5.22 16.35 -8.54
CA ARG A 14 4.72 15.94 -7.22
C ARG A 14 5.02 14.48 -6.93
N LEU A 15 4.68 13.59 -7.86
CA LEU A 15 4.89 12.15 -7.70
C LEU A 15 6.37 11.78 -7.55
N GLU A 16 7.25 12.43 -8.31
CA GLU A 16 8.70 12.21 -8.19
C GLU A 16 9.24 12.74 -6.87
N MET A 17 8.80 13.92 -6.40
CA MET A 17 9.23 14.45 -5.10
C MET A 17 8.77 13.56 -3.94
N MET A 18 7.53 13.08 -3.97
CA MET A 18 7.02 12.12 -2.99
C MET A 18 7.83 10.81 -3.02
N ALA A 19 8.13 10.28 -4.21
CA ALA A 19 8.94 9.07 -4.37
C ALA A 19 10.38 9.22 -3.85
N HIS A 20 10.94 10.44 -3.94
CA HIS A 20 12.26 10.76 -3.38
C HIS A 20 12.21 11.10 -1.88
N GLY A 21 11.05 10.99 -1.25
CA GLY A 21 10.85 11.23 0.18
C GLY A 21 11.10 12.67 0.59
N LYS A 22 10.67 13.62 -0.22
CA LYS A 22 10.73 15.05 0.11
C LYS A 22 9.63 15.42 1.10
N GLN A 23 9.80 16.52 1.83
CA GLN A 23 8.82 17.02 2.80
C GLN A 23 7.63 17.61 2.05
N ASP A 24 6.40 17.30 2.50
CA ASP A 24 5.16 17.74 1.84
C ASP A 24 5.07 19.26 1.73
N GLU A 25 5.42 20.00 2.80
CA GLU A 25 5.43 21.48 2.79
C GLU A 25 6.36 22.03 1.70
N ALA A 26 7.57 21.44 1.56
CA ALA A 26 8.50 21.87 0.52
C ALA A 26 8.03 21.50 -0.89
N ILE A 27 7.26 20.42 -1.04
CA ILE A 27 6.64 20.07 -2.31
C ILE A 27 5.56 21.09 -2.66
N ASP A 28 4.68 21.41 -1.71
CA ASP A 28 3.57 22.35 -1.93
C ASP A 28 4.08 23.76 -2.29
N ASP A 29 5.11 24.24 -1.58
CA ASP A 29 5.74 25.55 -1.86
C ASP A 29 6.34 25.59 -3.28
N MET A 30 7.11 24.55 -3.63
CA MET A 30 7.74 24.48 -4.96
C MET A 30 6.72 24.31 -6.09
N GLU A 31 5.64 23.56 -5.86
CA GLU A 31 4.57 23.43 -6.84
C GLU A 31 3.87 24.76 -7.11
N ALA A 32 3.60 25.54 -6.06
CA ALA A 32 2.99 26.86 -6.23
C ALA A 32 3.91 27.79 -7.04
N GLU A 33 5.21 27.79 -6.75
CA GLU A 33 6.20 28.56 -7.50
C GLU A 33 6.27 28.12 -8.98
N LEU A 34 6.31 26.81 -9.21
CA LEU A 34 6.33 26.26 -10.58
C LEU A 34 5.05 26.55 -11.34
N GLU A 35 3.87 26.48 -10.69
CA GLU A 35 2.59 26.83 -11.31
C GLU A 35 2.60 28.28 -11.79
N ASP A 36 3.05 29.23 -10.96
CA ASP A 36 3.14 30.64 -11.30
C ASP A 36 4.11 30.90 -12.46
N HIS A 37 5.28 30.26 -12.43
CA HIS A 37 6.27 30.38 -13.51
C HIS A 37 5.74 29.81 -14.83
N LEU A 38 5.02 28.70 -14.81
CA LEU A 38 4.43 28.08 -16.01
C LEU A 38 3.31 28.96 -16.59
N ILE A 39 2.44 29.53 -15.74
CA ILE A 39 1.38 30.45 -16.18
C ILE A 39 2.00 31.68 -16.88
N GLN A 40 3.06 32.24 -16.29
CA GLN A 40 3.74 33.40 -16.89
C GLN A 40 4.43 33.04 -18.21
N ALA A 41 5.12 31.88 -18.26
CA ALA A 41 5.77 31.42 -19.47
C ALA A 41 4.78 31.18 -20.62
N GLU A 42 3.62 30.60 -20.35
CA GLU A 42 2.55 30.40 -21.34
C GLU A 42 1.95 31.72 -21.83
N GLN A 43 1.82 32.72 -20.94
CA GLN A 43 1.40 34.07 -21.36
C GLN A 43 2.42 34.74 -22.26
N ASP A 44 3.71 34.47 -22.05
CA ASP A 44 4.82 34.96 -22.88
C ASP A 44 5.00 34.13 -24.17
N GLY A 45 4.17 33.12 -24.42
CA GLY A 45 4.24 32.25 -25.59
C GLY A 45 5.40 31.24 -25.57
N LYS A 46 5.99 31.00 -24.40
CA LYS A 46 7.05 30.00 -24.21
C LYS A 46 6.48 28.59 -23.97
N SER A 47 7.21 27.58 -24.44
CA SER A 47 6.87 26.18 -24.23
C SER A 47 7.34 25.67 -22.87
N LEU A 48 6.83 24.50 -22.44
CA LEU A 48 7.34 23.81 -21.25
C LEU A 48 8.85 23.49 -21.39
N GLU A 49 9.29 23.16 -22.60
CA GLU A 49 10.71 22.87 -22.91
C GLU A 49 11.60 24.09 -22.66
N ASP A 50 11.10 25.30 -22.98
CA ASP A 50 11.84 26.55 -22.73
C ASP A 50 12.02 26.80 -21.23
N VAL A 51 11.02 26.43 -20.41
CA VAL A 51 11.06 26.58 -18.94
C VAL A 51 11.96 25.54 -18.30
N THR A 52 11.93 24.29 -18.79
CA THR A 52 12.67 23.17 -18.20
C THR A 52 14.08 22.98 -18.77
N GLY A 53 14.47 23.83 -19.75
CA GLY A 53 15.78 23.71 -20.40
C GLY A 53 15.92 22.48 -21.29
N GLY A 54 14.80 21.99 -21.86
CA GLY A 54 14.75 20.89 -22.81
C GLY A 54 14.58 19.49 -22.21
N SER A 55 14.74 19.30 -20.89
CA SER A 55 14.56 18.00 -20.25
C SER A 55 13.82 18.10 -18.92
N VAL A 56 12.52 17.82 -18.94
CA VAL A 56 11.66 17.74 -17.74
C VAL A 56 12.26 16.87 -16.66
N LYS A 57 12.79 15.70 -17.03
CA LYS A 57 13.35 14.73 -16.08
C LYS A 57 14.62 15.26 -15.40
N GLU A 58 15.48 15.94 -16.15
CA GLU A 58 16.71 16.52 -15.61
C GLU A 58 16.40 17.72 -14.72
N TYR A 59 15.44 18.55 -15.11
CA TYR A 59 14.92 19.64 -14.31
C TYR A 59 14.39 19.19 -12.95
N ILE A 60 13.49 18.19 -12.95
CA ILE A 60 12.95 17.56 -11.72
C ILE A 60 14.08 17.00 -10.84
N LYS A 61 15.07 16.33 -11.43
CA LYS A 61 16.20 15.76 -10.71
C LYS A 61 17.04 16.84 -10.02
N ASN A 62 17.29 17.96 -10.69
CA ASN A 62 18.06 19.08 -10.14
C ASN A 62 17.33 19.71 -8.96
N ILE A 63 16.07 20.06 -9.11
CA ILE A 63 15.25 20.61 -8.00
C ILE A 63 15.17 19.60 -6.85
N SER A 64 14.99 18.33 -7.13
CA SER A 64 14.99 17.28 -6.11
C SER A 64 16.29 17.27 -5.28
N GLY A 65 17.43 17.63 -5.86
CA GLY A 65 18.70 17.70 -5.13
C GLY A 65 18.70 18.73 -4.00
N GLU A 66 18.00 19.83 -4.18
CA GLU A 66 17.99 21.00 -3.27
C GLU A 66 16.89 20.90 -2.20
N MET A 67 15.84 20.14 -2.44
CA MET A 67 14.71 20.03 -1.53
C MET A 67 15.00 19.17 -0.28
N PRO A 68 14.49 19.56 0.90
CA PRO A 68 14.69 18.80 2.14
C PRO A 68 13.97 17.44 2.06
N ARG A 69 14.63 16.42 2.66
CA ARG A 69 14.07 15.08 2.77
C ARG A 69 13.35 14.87 4.10
N VAL A 70 12.37 13.98 4.11
CA VAL A 70 11.77 13.49 5.36
C VAL A 70 12.83 12.78 6.18
N ASN A 71 13.01 13.22 7.43
CA ASN A 71 13.96 12.59 8.32
C ASN A 71 13.58 11.15 8.63
N ASN A 72 14.57 10.25 8.60
CA ASN A 72 14.39 8.83 8.96
C ASN A 72 13.37 8.05 8.09
N ILE A 73 13.13 8.46 6.84
CA ILE A 73 12.19 7.77 5.94
C ILE A 73 12.48 6.27 5.85
N GLN A 74 13.76 5.88 5.85
CA GLN A 74 14.18 4.48 5.81
C GLN A 74 13.65 3.68 7.02
N LYS A 75 13.62 4.31 8.21
CA LYS A 75 13.06 3.71 9.41
C LYS A 75 11.55 3.48 9.27
N TYR A 76 10.82 4.44 8.74
CA TYR A 76 9.37 4.30 8.53
C TYR A 76 9.05 3.25 7.47
N VAL A 77 9.81 3.21 6.38
CA VAL A 77 9.69 2.16 5.35
C VAL A 77 9.98 0.77 5.93
N ALA A 78 11.05 0.62 6.70
CA ALA A 78 11.37 -0.65 7.35
C ALA A 78 10.27 -1.09 8.33
N LEU A 79 9.77 -0.17 9.17
CA LEU A 79 8.66 -0.46 10.08
C LEU A 79 7.37 -0.84 9.33
N PHE A 80 7.07 -0.18 8.23
CA PHE A 80 5.92 -0.52 7.38
C PHE A 80 6.07 -1.93 6.79
N ILE A 81 7.26 -2.29 6.28
CA ILE A 81 7.54 -3.63 5.75
C ILE A 81 7.38 -4.69 6.83
N ILE A 82 7.95 -4.47 8.01
CA ILE A 82 7.85 -5.40 9.15
C ILE A 82 6.37 -5.55 9.57
N TYR A 83 5.64 -4.44 9.65
CA TYR A 83 4.23 -4.45 9.98
C TYR A 83 3.40 -5.20 8.92
N LEU A 84 3.63 -4.93 7.64
CA LEU A 84 2.94 -5.59 6.53
C LEU A 84 3.21 -7.09 6.53
N ALA A 85 4.46 -7.50 6.71
CA ALA A 85 4.81 -8.91 6.84
C ALA A 85 4.08 -9.56 8.02
N GLY A 86 4.09 -8.91 9.19
CA GLY A 86 3.44 -9.42 10.39
C GLY A 86 1.93 -9.56 10.23
N ILE A 87 1.25 -8.55 9.71
CA ILE A 87 -0.21 -8.54 9.55
C ILE A 87 -0.70 -9.60 8.55
N LEU A 88 0.11 -9.94 7.54
CA LEU A 88 -0.19 -11.00 6.57
C LEU A 88 0.10 -12.39 7.13
N THR A 89 1.11 -12.51 8.00
CA THR A 89 1.56 -13.80 8.53
C THR A 89 0.74 -14.24 9.74
N VAL A 90 0.37 -13.31 10.62
CA VAL A 90 -0.30 -13.60 11.89
C VAL A 90 -1.60 -14.41 11.73
N PRO A 91 -2.53 -14.06 10.83
CA PRO A 91 -3.74 -14.86 10.64
C PRO A 91 -3.43 -16.31 10.26
N ASN A 92 -2.52 -16.51 9.30
CA ASN A 92 -2.13 -17.85 8.85
C ASN A 92 -1.41 -18.67 9.93
N LEU A 93 -0.65 -18.04 10.82
CA LEU A 93 -0.06 -18.70 11.98
C LEU A 93 -1.11 -19.08 13.01
N ILE A 94 -2.07 -18.18 13.28
CA ILE A 94 -3.16 -18.44 14.24
C ILE A 94 -4.08 -19.54 13.74
N SER A 95 -4.28 -19.68 12.43
CA SER A 95 -5.02 -20.83 11.89
C SER A 95 -4.32 -22.17 12.12
N GLY A 96 -3.01 -22.17 12.37
CA GLY A 96 -2.19 -23.36 12.51
C GLY A 96 -1.68 -23.93 11.17
N ASP A 97 -2.15 -23.42 10.05
CA ASP A 97 -1.90 -23.92 8.69
C ASP A 97 -0.69 -23.27 8.00
N PHE A 98 0.11 -22.52 8.74
CA PHE A 98 1.26 -21.83 8.17
C PHE A 98 2.38 -22.80 7.79
N GLU A 99 2.71 -22.81 6.50
CA GLU A 99 3.77 -23.65 5.96
C GLU A 99 5.08 -22.87 5.82
N TRP A 100 6.16 -23.40 6.38
CA TRP A 100 7.51 -22.82 6.29
C TRP A 100 8.23 -23.31 5.03
N THR A 101 7.77 -22.80 3.87
CA THR A 101 8.25 -23.23 2.55
C THR A 101 8.90 -22.10 1.78
N LEU A 102 9.74 -22.46 0.79
CA LEU A 102 10.33 -21.49 -0.13
C LEU A 102 9.24 -20.79 -0.96
N ALA A 103 8.19 -21.51 -1.35
CA ALA A 103 7.07 -20.94 -2.11
C ALA A 103 6.37 -19.85 -1.29
N ASN A 104 6.12 -20.08 -0.01
CA ASN A 104 5.55 -19.07 0.89
C ASN A 104 6.46 -17.85 1.05
N LEU A 105 7.77 -18.06 1.20
CA LEU A 105 8.74 -16.97 1.25
C LEU A 105 8.69 -16.10 -0.03
N LEU A 106 8.66 -16.74 -1.21
CA LEU A 106 8.56 -16.03 -2.49
C LEU A 106 7.25 -15.26 -2.61
N TYR A 107 6.13 -15.80 -2.11
CA TYR A 107 4.86 -15.10 -2.05
C TYR A 107 4.92 -13.83 -1.18
N TYR A 108 5.60 -13.87 -0.04
CA TYR A 108 5.82 -12.67 0.77
C TYR A 108 6.71 -11.65 0.07
N VAL A 109 7.74 -12.07 -0.66
CA VAL A 109 8.55 -11.17 -1.50
C VAL A 109 7.69 -10.53 -2.58
N GLU A 110 6.80 -11.29 -3.21
CA GLU A 110 5.84 -10.77 -4.18
C GLU A 110 4.96 -9.65 -3.58
N ILE A 111 4.32 -9.91 -2.43
CA ILE A 111 3.41 -8.93 -1.82
C ILE A 111 4.16 -7.72 -1.26
N ILE A 112 5.29 -7.92 -0.61
CA ILE A 112 5.97 -6.85 0.15
C ILE A 112 6.86 -6.00 -0.76
N VAL A 113 7.43 -6.57 -1.80
CA VAL A 113 8.38 -5.89 -2.70
C VAL A 113 7.75 -5.59 -4.05
N LEU A 114 7.31 -6.64 -4.76
CA LEU A 114 6.79 -6.48 -6.12
C LEU A 114 5.42 -5.79 -6.14
N GLY A 115 4.56 -6.10 -5.19
CA GLY A 115 3.22 -5.50 -5.09
C GLY A 115 3.26 -3.98 -4.99
N PRO A 116 3.91 -3.38 -3.99
CA PRO A 116 4.03 -1.93 -3.88
C PRO A 116 4.70 -1.28 -5.08
N LEU A 117 5.72 -1.93 -5.67
CA LEU A 117 6.38 -1.42 -6.86
C LEU A 117 5.42 -1.38 -8.07
N LEU A 118 4.66 -2.44 -8.31
CA LEU A 118 3.68 -2.51 -9.40
C LEU A 118 2.55 -1.50 -9.19
N ILE A 119 2.02 -1.41 -7.96
CA ILE A 119 1.00 -0.43 -7.60
C ILE A 119 1.51 1.00 -7.85
N TYR A 120 2.70 1.33 -7.37
CA TYR A 120 3.31 2.64 -7.59
C TYR A 120 3.44 2.97 -9.08
N GLN A 121 3.98 2.06 -9.89
CA GLN A 121 4.16 2.28 -11.33
C GLN A 121 2.82 2.44 -12.06
N ALA A 122 1.83 1.63 -11.72
CA ALA A 122 0.50 1.73 -12.33
C ALA A 122 -0.19 3.05 -11.96
N PHE A 123 -0.18 3.43 -10.68
CA PHE A 123 -0.77 4.70 -10.24
C PHE A 123 -0.02 5.90 -10.82
N LYS A 124 1.31 5.89 -10.81
CA LYS A 124 2.12 6.94 -11.45
C LYS A 124 1.71 7.12 -12.92
N PHE A 125 1.65 6.02 -13.69
CA PHE A 125 1.23 6.07 -15.09
C PHE A 125 -0.18 6.65 -15.27
N ILE A 126 -1.14 6.21 -14.43
CA ILE A 126 -2.53 6.64 -14.52
C ILE A 126 -2.66 8.13 -14.14
N LEU A 127 -2.03 8.54 -13.06
CA LEU A 127 -2.12 9.94 -12.60
C LEU A 127 -1.48 10.90 -13.60
N ILE A 128 -0.29 10.58 -14.11
CA ILE A 128 0.38 11.45 -15.09
C ILE A 128 -0.42 11.59 -16.40
N ASN A 129 -1.13 10.54 -16.83
CA ASN A 129 -1.79 10.58 -18.15
C ASN A 129 -3.29 10.86 -18.11
N PHE A 130 -3.96 10.66 -16.97
CA PHE A 130 -5.43 10.72 -16.87
C PHE A 130 -5.95 11.51 -15.66
N ALA A 131 -5.07 12.09 -14.83
CA ALA A 131 -5.47 13.03 -13.80
C ALA A 131 -5.16 14.46 -14.23
N SER A 132 -5.91 15.42 -13.67
CA SER A 132 -5.62 16.84 -13.79
C SER A 132 -5.20 17.37 -12.45
N PHE A 133 -4.02 17.96 -12.37
CA PHE A 133 -3.47 18.59 -11.17
C PHE A 133 -4.41 19.66 -10.63
N LYS A 134 -4.89 20.55 -11.50
CA LYS A 134 -5.72 21.70 -11.12
C LYS A 134 -7.12 21.34 -10.65
N SER A 135 -7.74 20.30 -11.20
CA SER A 135 -9.12 19.92 -10.85
C SER A 135 -9.19 18.80 -9.81
N GLU A 136 -8.05 18.21 -9.42
CA GLU A 136 -7.95 17.03 -8.55
C GLU A 136 -8.85 15.87 -9.01
N LYS A 137 -9.16 15.79 -10.31
CA LYS A 137 -10.07 14.80 -10.88
C LYS A 137 -9.30 13.84 -11.78
N ILE A 138 -9.71 12.59 -11.74
CA ILE A 138 -9.23 11.54 -12.63
C ILE A 138 -10.26 11.38 -13.76
N GLU A 139 -9.80 11.38 -15.00
CA GLU A 139 -10.65 11.09 -16.15
C GLU A 139 -11.29 9.69 -16.07
N LEU A 140 -12.47 9.50 -16.68
CA LEU A 140 -13.15 8.20 -16.68
C LEU A 140 -12.27 7.06 -17.18
N LYS A 141 -11.42 7.30 -18.18
CA LYS A 141 -10.44 6.32 -18.67
C LYS A 141 -9.43 5.90 -17.59
N GLY A 142 -8.94 6.86 -16.81
CA GLY A 142 -8.06 6.58 -15.68
C GLY A 142 -8.76 5.75 -14.60
N MET A 143 -10.02 6.07 -14.26
CA MET A 143 -10.81 5.26 -13.30
C MET A 143 -11.02 3.83 -13.79
N VAL A 144 -11.33 3.63 -15.07
CA VAL A 144 -11.46 2.28 -15.66
C VAL A 144 -10.13 1.52 -15.58
N LEU A 145 -9.01 2.18 -15.88
CA LEU A 145 -7.68 1.55 -15.78
C LEU A 145 -7.33 1.17 -14.34
N ILE A 146 -7.67 2.02 -13.36
CA ILE A 146 -7.49 1.67 -11.92
C ILE A 146 -8.27 0.41 -11.59
N PHE A 147 -9.54 0.33 -12.02
CA PHE A 147 -10.38 -0.83 -11.77
C PHE A 147 -9.82 -2.10 -12.42
N VAL A 148 -9.46 -2.04 -13.71
CA VAL A 148 -8.87 -3.17 -14.44
C VAL A 148 -7.56 -3.62 -13.80
N PHE A 149 -6.67 -2.68 -13.48
CA PHE A 149 -5.41 -2.99 -12.80
C PHE A 149 -5.65 -3.65 -11.44
N SER A 150 -6.56 -3.11 -10.63
CA SER A 150 -6.88 -3.67 -9.32
C SER A 150 -7.44 -5.09 -9.42
N PHE A 151 -8.29 -5.35 -10.42
CA PHE A 151 -8.84 -6.68 -10.67
C PHE A 151 -7.76 -7.68 -11.11
N LEU A 152 -6.88 -7.28 -12.04
CA LEU A 152 -5.77 -8.12 -12.49
C LEU A 152 -4.76 -8.38 -11.37
N PHE A 153 -4.46 -7.37 -10.58
CA PHE A 153 -3.55 -7.49 -9.44
C PHE A 153 -4.11 -8.42 -8.35
N MET A 154 -5.41 -8.31 -8.05
CA MET A 154 -6.09 -9.24 -7.14
C MET A 154 -6.07 -10.67 -7.69
N GLY A 155 -6.30 -10.85 -9.00
CA GLY A 155 -6.21 -12.17 -9.66
C GLY A 155 -4.82 -12.77 -9.57
N LEU A 156 -3.76 -11.95 -9.71
CA LEU A 156 -2.37 -12.38 -9.53
C LEU A 156 -2.13 -12.86 -8.10
N LEU A 157 -2.51 -12.08 -7.09
CA LEU A 157 -2.33 -12.46 -5.68
C LEU A 157 -3.06 -13.75 -5.33
N VAL A 158 -4.32 -13.88 -5.75
CA VAL A 158 -5.11 -15.11 -5.53
C VAL A 158 -4.51 -16.30 -6.26
N GLY A 159 -4.06 -16.10 -7.51
CA GLY A 159 -3.37 -17.14 -8.28
C GLY A 159 -2.07 -17.61 -7.62
N SER A 160 -1.30 -16.68 -7.09
CA SER A 160 -0.06 -16.98 -6.36
C SER A 160 -0.29 -17.81 -5.11
N ILE A 161 -1.37 -17.56 -4.34
CA ILE A 161 -1.75 -18.40 -3.20
C ILE A 161 -2.01 -19.84 -3.64
N PHE A 162 -2.73 -20.06 -4.75
CA PHE A 162 -2.97 -21.39 -5.29
C PHE A 162 -1.66 -22.09 -5.68
N LEU A 163 -0.73 -21.37 -6.33
CA LEU A 163 0.56 -21.92 -6.73
C LEU A 163 1.40 -22.30 -5.51
N VAL A 164 1.46 -21.44 -4.50
CA VAL A 164 2.20 -21.70 -3.25
C VAL A 164 1.69 -22.95 -2.56
N ARG A 165 0.38 -23.11 -2.44
CA ARG A 165 -0.23 -24.29 -1.80
C ARG A 165 -0.06 -25.58 -2.62
N SER A 166 -0.07 -25.46 -3.96
CA SER A 166 0.09 -26.65 -4.83
C SER A 166 1.55 -27.07 -5.01
N TYR A 167 2.48 -26.14 -4.92
CA TYR A 167 3.90 -26.35 -5.21
C TYR A 167 4.78 -25.70 -4.14
N PRO A 168 4.96 -26.33 -2.96
CA PRO A 168 5.77 -25.75 -1.88
C PRO A 168 7.26 -25.59 -2.24
N ILE A 169 7.75 -26.23 -3.30
CA ILE A 169 9.12 -26.24 -3.83
C ILE A 169 10.07 -26.90 -2.83
N ILE A 170 10.35 -26.25 -1.70
CA ILE A 170 11.22 -26.73 -0.63
C ILE A 170 10.52 -26.41 0.69
N THR A 171 10.31 -27.43 1.52
CA THR A 171 9.87 -27.26 2.90
C THR A 171 11.11 -27.13 3.78
N PHE A 172 11.24 -26.00 4.50
CA PHE A 172 12.37 -25.77 5.39
C PHE A 172 12.23 -26.58 6.67
N PHE A 173 11.05 -26.56 7.23
CA PHE A 173 10.68 -27.35 8.43
C PHE A 173 9.16 -27.38 8.57
N GLU A 174 8.65 -28.41 9.20
CA GLU A 174 7.25 -28.58 9.55
C GLU A 174 7.11 -28.34 11.06
N LEU A 175 6.27 -27.40 11.44
CA LEU A 175 5.95 -27.14 12.84
C LEU A 175 4.58 -27.72 13.16
N ASP A 176 4.46 -28.21 14.38
CA ASP A 176 3.15 -28.58 14.91
C ASP A 176 2.18 -27.40 14.87
N PRO A 177 0.92 -27.59 14.49
CA PRO A 177 -0.08 -26.52 14.47
C PRO A 177 -0.14 -25.70 15.77
N SER A 178 0.00 -26.33 16.93
CA SER A 178 0.01 -25.65 18.22
C SER A 178 1.20 -24.68 18.38
N VAL A 179 2.35 -25.01 17.79
CA VAL A 179 3.53 -24.16 17.78
C VAL A 179 3.31 -22.96 16.86
N ASN A 180 2.75 -23.17 15.66
CA ASN A 180 2.37 -22.08 14.75
C ASN A 180 1.40 -21.11 15.42
N ILE A 181 0.35 -21.62 16.06
CA ILE A 181 -0.64 -20.81 16.79
C ILE A 181 0.04 -19.99 17.89
N THR A 182 0.92 -20.61 18.68
CA THR A 182 1.65 -19.92 19.75
C THR A 182 2.51 -18.79 19.20
N ILE A 183 3.26 -19.03 18.11
CA ILE A 183 4.06 -18.02 17.43
C ILE A 183 3.15 -16.90 16.91
N GLY A 184 1.99 -17.24 16.33
CA GLY A 184 1.00 -16.29 15.85
C GLY A 184 0.51 -15.31 16.92
N PHE A 185 0.17 -15.83 18.11
CA PHE A 185 -0.24 -14.99 19.25
C PHE A 185 0.91 -14.11 19.78
N ILE A 186 2.13 -14.63 19.85
CA ILE A 186 3.30 -13.84 20.25
C ILE A 186 3.54 -12.70 19.28
N LEU A 187 3.52 -12.97 17.97
CA LEU A 187 3.68 -11.94 16.94
C LEU A 187 2.55 -10.92 16.95
N LEU A 188 1.29 -11.35 17.15
CA LEU A 188 0.17 -10.44 17.31
C LEU A 188 0.39 -9.50 18.50
N ALA A 189 0.80 -10.03 19.64
CA ALA A 189 1.10 -9.24 20.83
C ALA A 189 2.21 -8.21 20.56
N ILE A 190 3.29 -8.60 19.87
CA ILE A 190 4.38 -7.70 19.49
C ILE A 190 3.88 -6.59 18.57
N LEU A 191 3.06 -6.91 17.55
CA LEU A 191 2.48 -5.93 16.64
C LEU A 191 1.58 -4.94 17.38
N VAL A 192 0.69 -5.44 18.23
CA VAL A 192 -0.26 -4.61 19.00
C VAL A 192 0.50 -3.71 19.97
N ILE A 193 1.41 -4.23 20.76
CA ILE A 193 2.21 -3.45 21.71
C ILE A 193 3.07 -2.42 20.96
N GLY A 194 3.75 -2.83 19.89
CA GLY A 194 4.58 -1.94 19.08
C GLY A 194 3.79 -0.76 18.52
N THR A 195 2.63 -1.02 17.92
CA THR A 195 1.77 0.04 17.34
C THR A 195 1.15 0.93 18.42
N LEU A 196 0.80 0.40 19.59
CA LEU A 196 0.33 1.18 20.73
C LEU A 196 1.42 2.12 21.29
N VAL A 197 2.63 1.61 21.48
CA VAL A 197 3.78 2.42 21.93
C VAL A 197 4.09 3.54 20.94
N MET A 198 3.96 3.27 19.64
CA MET A 198 4.12 4.28 18.59
C MET A 198 2.91 5.21 18.43
N LYS A 199 1.84 5.03 19.24
CA LYS A 199 0.57 5.78 19.14
C LYS A 199 -0.13 5.66 17.78
N GLN A 200 0.07 4.56 17.09
CA GLN A 200 -0.47 4.28 15.76
C GLN A 200 -1.74 3.43 15.86
N TRP A 201 -2.79 3.98 16.46
CA TRP A 201 -4.05 3.28 16.75
C TRP A 201 -4.70 2.62 15.54
N PHE A 202 -4.59 3.24 14.35
CA PHE A 202 -5.14 2.66 13.13
C PHE A 202 -4.54 1.29 12.82
N TYR A 203 -3.22 1.17 12.91
CA TYR A 203 -2.54 -0.11 12.67
C TYR A 203 -2.84 -1.14 13.74
N THR A 204 -3.01 -0.73 15.01
CA THR A 204 -3.44 -1.63 16.08
C THR A 204 -4.82 -2.23 15.78
N ILE A 205 -5.78 -1.38 15.42
CA ILE A 205 -7.15 -1.82 15.09
C ILE A 205 -7.13 -2.73 13.87
N LEU A 206 -6.36 -2.40 12.84
CA LEU A 206 -6.23 -3.19 11.63
C LEU A 206 -5.67 -4.59 11.93
N ALA A 207 -4.61 -4.70 12.75
CA ALA A 207 -4.04 -5.98 13.13
C ALA A 207 -5.05 -6.86 13.89
N LEU A 208 -5.80 -6.26 14.83
CA LEU A 208 -6.81 -6.99 15.59
C LEU A 208 -7.99 -7.44 14.71
N ILE A 209 -8.46 -6.60 13.81
CA ILE A 209 -9.58 -6.95 12.89
C ILE A 209 -9.18 -8.07 11.94
N LEU A 210 -7.94 -8.09 11.45
CA LEU A 210 -7.48 -9.15 10.55
C LEU A 210 -7.17 -10.46 11.27
N ALA A 211 -6.75 -10.42 12.54
CA ALA A 211 -6.51 -11.63 13.34
C ALA A 211 -7.78 -12.20 13.97
N ALA A 212 -8.78 -11.35 14.27
CA ALA A 212 -9.99 -11.76 14.99
C ALA A 212 -10.77 -12.91 14.31
N PRO A 213 -10.96 -12.97 12.99
CA PRO A 213 -11.66 -14.07 12.34
C PRO A 213 -11.02 -15.43 12.62
N GLU A 214 -9.70 -15.51 12.55
CA GLU A 214 -8.97 -16.74 12.81
C GLU A 214 -9.03 -17.13 14.28
N ILE A 215 -8.93 -16.16 15.19
CA ILE A 215 -9.07 -16.39 16.64
C ILE A 215 -10.48 -16.93 16.95
N ILE A 216 -11.51 -16.31 16.38
CA ILE A 216 -12.90 -16.73 16.56
C ILE A 216 -13.10 -18.14 16.00
N ALA A 217 -12.62 -18.41 14.78
CA ALA A 217 -12.71 -19.73 14.18
C ALA A 217 -12.03 -20.80 15.03
N GLN A 218 -10.83 -20.55 15.57
CA GLN A 218 -10.12 -21.45 16.47
C GLN A 218 -10.88 -21.76 17.76
N VAL A 219 -11.58 -20.77 18.32
CA VAL A 219 -12.34 -20.95 19.58
C VAL A 219 -13.65 -21.70 19.36
N PHE A 220 -14.32 -21.47 18.22
CA PHE A 220 -15.68 -22.00 17.98
C PHE A 220 -15.72 -23.27 17.14
N THR A 221 -14.58 -23.72 16.59
CA THR A 221 -14.51 -24.96 15.80
C THR A 221 -13.45 -25.91 16.38
N ASN A 222 -13.77 -27.21 16.38
CA ASN A 222 -12.84 -28.24 16.83
C ASN A 222 -12.23 -29.04 15.66
N ASP A 223 -12.64 -28.75 14.43
CA ASP A 223 -12.39 -29.60 13.27
C ASP A 223 -11.16 -29.16 12.44
N GLY A 224 -10.41 -28.16 12.96
CA GLY A 224 -9.21 -27.63 12.30
C GLY A 224 -9.50 -26.66 11.14
N PRO A 225 -8.44 -26.00 10.61
CA PRO A 225 -8.55 -24.87 9.69
C PRO A 225 -9.07 -25.24 8.29
N GLN A 226 -9.09 -26.52 7.92
CA GLN A 226 -9.60 -27.03 6.64
C GLN A 226 -11.10 -27.38 6.70
N SER A 227 -11.72 -27.33 7.87
CA SER A 227 -13.14 -27.65 8.01
C SER A 227 -14.05 -26.60 7.42
N GLU A 228 -15.21 -27.01 6.94
CA GLU A 228 -16.19 -26.08 6.36
C GLU A 228 -16.64 -25.02 7.36
N SER A 229 -16.88 -25.43 8.62
CA SER A 229 -17.24 -24.53 9.71
C SER A 229 -16.18 -23.48 9.98
N TYR A 230 -14.90 -23.87 10.03
CA TYR A 230 -13.80 -22.95 10.21
C TYR A 230 -13.72 -21.92 9.05
N LEU A 231 -13.75 -22.41 7.81
CA LEU A 231 -13.66 -21.58 6.62
C LEU A 231 -14.84 -20.59 6.50
N ILE A 232 -16.05 -20.99 6.90
CA ILE A 232 -17.19 -20.09 6.95
C ILE A 232 -16.98 -18.99 8.00
N ILE A 233 -16.62 -19.35 9.22
CA ILE A 233 -16.45 -18.38 10.33
C ILE A 233 -15.32 -17.39 10.00
N SER A 234 -14.17 -17.88 9.54
CA SER A 234 -13.04 -17.00 9.21
C SER A 234 -13.37 -16.07 8.03
N SER A 235 -14.00 -16.59 6.97
CA SER A 235 -14.37 -15.79 5.79
C SER A 235 -15.43 -14.74 6.11
N VAL A 236 -16.51 -15.10 6.83
CA VAL A 236 -17.54 -14.16 7.25
C VAL A 236 -16.99 -13.14 8.23
N GLY A 237 -16.16 -13.57 9.17
CA GLY A 237 -15.49 -12.68 10.10
C GLY A 237 -14.60 -11.65 9.41
N LEU A 238 -13.83 -12.07 8.40
CA LEU A 238 -13.00 -11.17 7.59
C LEU A 238 -13.85 -10.13 6.83
N LEU A 239 -14.94 -10.59 6.21
CA LEU A 239 -15.86 -9.71 5.50
C LEU A 239 -16.46 -8.64 6.44
N LEU A 240 -16.93 -9.06 7.61
CA LEU A 240 -17.44 -8.15 8.64
C LEU A 240 -16.36 -7.17 9.13
N GLY A 241 -15.14 -7.64 9.34
CA GLY A 241 -13.99 -6.80 9.70
C GLY A 241 -13.72 -5.69 8.67
N VAL A 242 -13.71 -6.04 7.38
CA VAL A 242 -13.55 -5.07 6.28
C VAL A 242 -14.68 -4.04 6.27
N ILE A 243 -15.94 -4.48 6.48
CA ILE A 243 -17.09 -3.58 6.55
C ILE A 243 -16.94 -2.61 7.73
N ILE A 244 -16.53 -3.09 8.90
CA ILE A 244 -16.31 -2.27 10.09
C ILE A 244 -15.22 -1.21 9.84
N LEU A 245 -14.09 -1.59 9.20
CA LEU A 245 -13.03 -0.66 8.82
C LEU A 245 -13.55 0.41 7.86
N PHE A 246 -14.34 0.02 6.86
CA PHE A 246 -14.91 0.96 5.89
C PHE A 246 -15.86 1.96 6.55
N ILE A 247 -16.78 1.49 7.40
CA ILE A 247 -17.71 2.35 8.12
C ILE A 247 -16.95 3.28 9.09
N GLY A 248 -16.00 2.72 9.85
CA GLY A 248 -15.19 3.49 10.80
C GLY A 248 -14.38 4.60 10.11
N SER A 249 -13.77 4.32 8.95
CA SER A 249 -13.06 5.32 8.17
C SER A 249 -13.96 6.46 7.68
N ARG A 250 -15.18 6.15 7.26
CA ARG A 250 -16.19 7.15 6.84
C ARG A 250 -16.63 8.04 7.99
N ILE A 251 -16.81 7.47 9.18
CA ILE A 251 -17.19 8.24 10.39
C ILE A 251 -16.03 9.15 10.79
N ALA A 252 -14.81 8.65 10.83
CA ALA A 252 -13.62 9.43 11.17
C ALA A 252 -13.38 10.61 10.22
N MET A 253 -13.62 10.43 8.91
CA MET A 253 -13.53 11.52 7.94
C MET A 253 -14.60 12.60 8.14
N LYS A 254 -15.83 12.21 8.56
CA LYS A 254 -16.89 13.19 8.84
C LYS A 254 -16.65 13.97 10.12
N ALA A 255 -15.98 13.39 11.11
CA ALA A 255 -15.69 14.04 12.39
C ALA A 255 -14.57 15.09 12.29
N LYS A 256 -13.77 15.06 11.21
CA LYS A 256 -12.69 16.05 10.94
C LYS A 256 -13.13 17.27 10.12
N LYS A 257 -14.36 17.27 9.62
CA LYS A 257 -15.00 18.40 8.94
C LYS A 257 -15.88 19.18 9.90
#